data_e0e3446bdd331403360773a01f073f66
#
_entry.id   e0e3446bdd331403360773a01f073f66
#
_cell.length_a   1.000
_cell.length_b   1.000
_cell.length_c   1.000
_cell.angle_alpha   90.00
_cell.angle_beta   90.00
_cell.angle_gamma   90.00
#
_symmetry.space_group_name_H-M   'P 1'
#
loop_
_entity.id
_entity.type
_entity.pdbx_description
1 polymer ?
#
loop_
_entity_poly.entity_id
_entity_poly.type
_entity_poly.pdbx_seq_one_letter_code
_entity_poly.pdbx_strand_id
1 'polypeptide(L)'
;MRTARRVRLLAATGAAVAALALTACENGTGTRDEGGSRSTTTASTPTAATPKPSETADGGTGTGSSTGTGTGTGTGKSTSAPVSDTATKAPSGGGGGEGGGKSATVLCNGSNSTVTVQPLARPLNHMLITVKNTGSRTCYLTYYPVLRFDEMQWVPQPAEETHPQAVTTLAPGESGYAGVLLSAADGSGDGGTTGRKLVVAFQGMSPNSSGGASATPSLPAKGMYYDSSLRVTYWQQDRDDALNW
;
A
#
# COMPACT_ATOMS: atom_id res chain seq x y z
N MET A 1 47.15 1.93 -49.63
CA MET A 1 46.35 2.76 -50.58
C MET A 1 45.18 3.30 -49.76
N ARG A 2 45.27 4.52 -49.21
CA ARG A 2 44.69 5.78 -49.74
C ARG A 2 43.18 5.53 -50.03
N THR A 3 42.29 6.18 -49.28
CA THR A 3 41.85 7.58 -49.39
C THR A 3 40.89 7.91 -48.25
N ALA A 4 41.09 8.84 -47.55
CA ALA A 4 40.71 10.14 -47.01
C ALA A 4 39.43 10.79 -47.63
N ARG A 5 38.80 11.59 -46.72
CA ARG A 5 37.89 12.76 -46.93
C ARG A 5 36.40 12.44 -46.99
N ARG A 6 35.50 13.12 -46.29
CA ARG A 6 35.40 14.60 -46.11
C ARG A 6 34.52 14.96 -44.93
N VAL A 7 35.00 15.90 -44.18
CA VAL A 7 34.27 16.80 -43.25
C VAL A 7 33.27 17.66 -44.06
N ARG A 8 32.05 17.83 -43.53
CA ARG A 8 31.25 19.05 -43.78
C ARG A 8 30.52 19.44 -42.48
N LEU A 9 31.07 20.49 -41.88
CA LEU A 9 30.36 21.39 -41.02
C LEU A 9 29.30 22.16 -41.79
N LEU A 10 28.11 22.32 -41.26
CA LEU A 10 27.27 23.49 -41.50
C LEU A 10 26.59 23.86 -40.21
N ALA A 11 26.95 24.99 -39.71
CA ALA A 11 26.28 25.73 -38.65
C ALA A 11 25.01 26.37 -39.20
N ALA A 12 23.94 26.35 -38.40
CA ALA A 12 22.85 27.29 -38.58
C ALA A 12 22.29 27.66 -37.21
N THR A 13 22.61 28.87 -36.81
CA THR A 13 22.09 29.65 -35.72
C THR A 13 20.61 30.00 -35.97
N GLY A 14 19.78 29.82 -34.97
CA GLY A 14 18.40 30.31 -34.95
C GLY A 14 17.97 30.58 -33.53
N ALA A 15 18.30 31.76 -33.02
CA ALA A 15 17.76 32.28 -31.77
C ALA A 15 16.33 32.80 -32.02
N ALA A 16 15.34 32.19 -31.40
CA ALA A 16 14.00 32.75 -31.27
C ALA A 16 13.73 33.04 -29.80
N VAL A 17 13.85 34.30 -29.44
CA VAL A 17 13.43 34.85 -28.14
C VAL A 17 11.93 35.10 -28.22
N ALA A 18 11.14 34.30 -27.53
CA ALA A 18 9.72 34.57 -27.29
C ALA A 18 9.59 35.23 -25.90
N ALA A 19 9.35 36.52 -25.91
CA ALA A 19 8.99 37.29 -24.73
C ALA A 19 7.53 36.98 -24.36
N LEU A 20 7.32 36.33 -23.24
CA LEU A 20 6.00 36.18 -22.63
C LEU A 20 5.76 37.36 -21.72
N ALA A 21 4.86 38.26 -22.15
CA ALA A 21 4.35 39.34 -21.33
C ALA A 21 3.43 38.79 -20.25
N LEU A 22 3.86 38.92 -18.99
CA LEU A 22 2.97 38.76 -17.83
C LEU A 22 2.05 40.01 -17.76
N THR A 23 0.78 39.83 -18.07
CA THR A 23 -0.25 40.77 -17.67
C THR A 23 -0.70 40.44 -16.25
N ALA A 24 -0.15 41.14 -15.30
CA ALA A 24 -0.70 41.25 -13.95
C ALA A 24 -2.01 42.02 -14.02
N CYS A 25 -3.13 41.41 -13.72
CA CYS A 25 -4.36 42.09 -13.39
C CYS A 25 -4.38 42.32 -11.88
N GLU A 26 -3.99 43.52 -11.51
CA GLU A 26 -4.07 44.07 -10.17
C GLU A 26 -5.45 44.73 -9.96
N ASN A 27 -6.03 44.40 -8.81
CA ASN A 27 -7.03 45.18 -8.09
C ASN A 27 -8.19 45.83 -8.83
N GLY A 28 -9.36 45.25 -8.69
CA GLY A 28 -10.62 45.90 -8.79
C GLY A 28 -11.38 45.85 -7.48
N THR A 29 -11.15 46.81 -6.60
CA THR A 29 -12.10 47.21 -5.57
C THR A 29 -13.33 47.79 -6.26
N GLY A 30 -14.49 47.30 -5.96
CA GLY A 30 -15.67 48.04 -6.42
C GLY A 30 -16.97 47.30 -6.32
N THR A 31 -17.70 47.77 -5.35
CA THR A 31 -19.13 48.01 -5.28
C THR A 31 -20.00 46.85 -4.82
N ARG A 32 -20.45 47.11 -3.61
CA ARG A 32 -21.70 46.61 -3.07
C ARG A 32 -22.83 47.06 -3.99
N ASP A 33 -23.68 46.17 -4.38
CA ASP A 33 -25.00 46.52 -4.84
C ASP A 33 -26.03 45.82 -3.95
N GLU A 34 -26.65 46.66 -3.15
CA GLU A 34 -27.82 46.38 -2.36
C GLU A 34 -29.04 46.49 -3.28
N GLY A 35 -29.64 45.38 -3.62
CA GLY A 35 -30.86 45.36 -4.42
C GLY A 35 -31.82 44.31 -3.89
N GLY A 36 -32.60 44.69 -2.88
CA GLY A 36 -33.71 43.91 -2.39
C GLY A 36 -34.92 43.95 -3.33
N SER A 37 -35.63 42.85 -3.42
CA SER A 37 -37.06 42.71 -3.73
C SER A 37 -37.52 41.33 -3.29
N ARG A 38 -38.12 41.25 -2.15
CA ARG A 38 -39.55 41.11 -1.80
C ARG A 38 -40.31 40.05 -2.60
N SER A 39 -40.66 39.02 -1.84
CA SER A 39 -42.01 38.50 -1.57
C SER A 39 -42.67 37.68 -2.65
N THR A 40 -42.96 36.44 -2.36
CA THR A 40 -44.34 36.07 -2.02
C THR A 40 -44.41 34.74 -1.30
N THR A 41 -45.07 34.81 -0.22
CA THR A 41 -45.63 33.83 0.67
C THR A 41 -46.48 32.80 -0.07
N THR A 42 -46.30 31.53 0.23
CA THR A 42 -47.47 30.67 0.44
C THR A 42 -47.10 29.57 1.42
N ALA A 43 -47.67 29.67 2.57
CA ALA A 43 -47.70 28.71 3.63
C ALA A 43 -48.58 27.52 3.24
N SER A 44 -48.17 26.35 3.53
CA SER A 44 -49.04 25.21 3.79
C SER A 44 -48.35 24.21 4.69
N THR A 45 -48.62 24.36 5.95
CA THR A 45 -48.55 23.27 6.94
C THR A 45 -49.90 22.53 6.85
N PRO A 46 -49.92 21.19 6.91
CA PRO A 46 -50.41 20.65 8.16
C PRO A 46 -49.75 19.38 8.68
N THR A 47 -49.67 19.35 9.97
CA THR A 47 -50.18 18.33 10.89
C THR A 47 -49.32 17.11 11.14
N ALA A 48 -48.80 17.15 12.35
CA ALA A 48 -48.25 16.06 13.13
C ALA A 48 -49.21 14.87 13.27
N ALA A 49 -48.62 13.68 13.26
CA ALA A 49 -49.16 12.52 13.92
C ALA A 49 -48.04 11.69 14.53
N THR A 50 -47.93 11.83 15.81
CA THR A 50 -47.23 10.95 16.72
C THR A 50 -48.14 9.77 17.02
N PRO A 51 -47.66 8.55 17.13
CA PRO A 51 -48.18 7.63 18.13
C PRO A 51 -47.13 7.27 19.18
N LYS A 52 -47.59 7.33 20.38
CA LYS A 52 -46.99 7.04 21.68
C LYS A 52 -46.90 5.52 21.90
N PRO A 53 -45.96 5.06 22.78
CA PRO A 53 -45.64 3.66 22.97
C PRO A 53 -46.65 2.90 23.81
N SER A 54 -46.78 1.61 23.53
CA SER A 54 -47.46 0.66 24.44
C SER A 54 -46.40 -0.16 25.15
N GLU A 55 -46.34 0.02 26.45
CA GLU A 55 -45.78 -0.91 27.43
C GLU A 55 -46.69 -2.15 27.53
N THR A 56 -46.09 -3.31 27.63
CA THR A 56 -46.63 -4.41 28.43
C THR A 56 -45.47 -5.25 28.90
N ALA A 57 -45.34 -5.29 30.22
CA ALA A 57 -44.47 -6.12 31.04
C ALA A 57 -44.98 -7.56 31.07
N ASP A 58 -44.06 -8.48 31.25
CA ASP A 58 -44.11 -9.67 32.13
C ASP A 58 -42.88 -10.50 31.86
N GLY A 59 -42.00 -10.81 32.80
CA GLY A 59 -42.13 -11.57 34.01
C GLY A 59 -41.48 -12.92 33.77
N GLY A 60 -40.18 -13.10 34.20
CA GLY A 60 -39.51 -14.40 34.10
C GLY A 60 -38.19 -14.45 34.86
N THR A 61 -38.30 -14.64 36.13
CA THR A 61 -37.25 -14.95 37.10
C THR A 61 -36.58 -16.29 36.76
N GLY A 62 -35.25 -16.33 36.70
CA GLY A 62 -34.47 -17.56 36.60
C GLY A 62 -33.11 -17.40 37.28
N THR A 63 -33.09 -17.57 38.55
CA THR A 63 -31.92 -17.69 39.44
C THR A 63 -31.19 -19.00 39.15
N GLY A 64 -29.90 -18.95 38.85
CA GLY A 64 -29.04 -20.12 38.74
C GLY A 64 -27.61 -19.80 39.17
N SER A 65 -27.40 -19.75 40.47
CA SER A 65 -26.09 -19.71 41.14
C SER A 65 -25.49 -21.12 41.14
N SER A 66 -24.26 -21.27 40.68
CA SER A 66 -23.43 -22.41 41.10
C SER A 66 -21.96 -21.99 41.21
N THR A 67 -21.63 -21.75 42.44
CA THR A 67 -20.30 -21.69 43.01
C THR A 67 -19.65 -23.06 42.93
N GLY A 68 -18.45 -23.14 42.36
CA GLY A 68 -17.61 -24.32 42.35
C GLY A 68 -16.19 -23.98 42.78
N THR A 69 -15.98 -23.94 44.08
CA THR A 69 -14.67 -23.88 44.70
C THR A 69 -14.04 -25.25 44.65
N GLY A 70 -12.87 -25.37 44.02
CA GLY A 70 -12.04 -26.58 44.03
C GLY A 70 -10.62 -26.26 44.43
N THR A 71 -10.37 -26.29 45.73
CA THR A 71 -9.02 -26.29 46.34
C THR A 71 -8.40 -27.67 46.22
N GLY A 72 -7.25 -27.74 45.56
CA GLY A 72 -6.45 -28.97 45.46
C GLY A 72 -4.99 -28.68 45.83
N THR A 73 -4.69 -28.81 47.11
CA THR A 73 -3.35 -28.82 47.69
C THR A 73 -2.69 -30.17 47.42
N GLY A 74 -1.57 -30.19 46.72
CA GLY A 74 -0.76 -31.39 46.50
C GLY A 74 0.70 -31.10 46.77
N THR A 75 1.10 -31.35 48.01
CA THR A 75 2.49 -31.37 48.50
C THR A 75 3.18 -32.65 48.04
N GLY A 76 4.34 -32.58 47.41
CA GLY A 76 5.17 -33.72 47.04
C GLY A 76 6.63 -33.30 46.84
N LYS A 77 7.31 -33.20 47.87
CA LYS A 77 8.57 -33.71 48.43
C LYS A 77 9.75 -33.89 47.45
N SER A 78 10.75 -33.06 47.71
CA SER A 78 12.16 -33.17 47.31
C SER A 78 12.74 -34.55 47.44
N THR A 79 13.57 -34.90 46.47
CA THR A 79 14.69 -35.84 46.72
C THR A 79 15.91 -35.36 45.94
N SER A 80 16.90 -34.93 46.70
CA SER A 80 18.24 -34.56 46.26
C SER A 80 19.12 -35.83 46.22
N ALA A 81 20.04 -35.80 45.26
CA ALA A 81 21.43 -36.25 45.30
C ALA A 81 21.81 -37.32 44.26
N PRO A 82 23.09 -37.54 43.97
CA PRO A 82 24.23 -36.64 43.99
C PRO A 82 25.07 -36.58 42.67
N VAL A 83 26.01 -35.67 42.64
CA VAL A 83 27.10 -35.41 41.71
C VAL A 83 27.91 -36.62 41.25
N SER A 84 28.29 -36.63 40.02
CA SER A 84 29.53 -37.32 39.55
C SER A 84 30.25 -36.37 38.60
N ASP A 85 31.35 -35.86 39.10
CA ASP A 85 32.38 -35.19 38.29
C ASP A 85 32.99 -36.20 37.31
N THR A 86 32.93 -35.85 36.03
CA THR A 86 33.86 -36.39 35.04
C THR A 86 34.37 -35.22 34.20
N ALA A 87 35.54 -34.77 34.56
CA ALA A 87 36.34 -33.87 33.76
C ALA A 87 36.76 -34.55 32.45
N THR A 88 36.31 -34.03 31.34
CA THR A 88 36.90 -34.36 30.04
C THR A 88 37.19 -33.05 29.28
N LYS A 89 38.46 -32.75 29.35
CA LYS A 89 39.36 -32.06 28.41
C LYS A 89 38.71 -31.26 27.28
N ALA A 90 38.88 -29.95 27.35
CA ALA A 90 38.67 -28.98 26.26
C ALA A 90 39.58 -29.31 25.04
N PRO A 91 39.10 -29.19 23.81
CA PRO A 91 39.95 -28.86 22.66
C PRO A 91 40.01 -27.34 22.52
N SER A 92 41.17 -26.80 22.72
CA SER A 92 41.58 -25.47 22.26
C SER A 92 41.53 -25.42 20.73
N GLY A 93 41.07 -24.32 20.22
CA GLY A 93 41.49 -23.89 18.91
C GLY A 93 40.37 -23.66 17.93
N GLY A 94 40.18 -22.43 17.59
CA GLY A 94 39.42 -21.99 16.46
C GLY A 94 38.80 -20.62 16.73
N GLY A 95 39.65 -19.59 16.75
CA GLY A 95 39.19 -18.21 16.64
C GLY A 95 38.46 -18.05 15.30
N GLY A 96 37.17 -18.28 15.31
CA GLY A 96 36.27 -17.83 14.27
C GLY A 96 36.01 -16.38 14.54
N GLY A 97 36.70 -15.49 13.82
CA GLY A 97 36.40 -14.07 13.81
C GLY A 97 34.91 -13.91 13.45
N GLU A 98 34.14 -13.46 14.42
CA GLU A 98 32.87 -12.79 14.15
C GLU A 98 33.19 -11.52 13.37
N GLY A 99 33.42 -11.69 12.07
CA GLY A 99 33.27 -10.65 11.10
C GLY A 99 31.80 -10.25 11.12
N GLY A 100 31.45 -9.31 12.01
CA GLY A 100 30.20 -8.58 11.99
C GLY A 100 30.13 -7.74 10.73
N GLY A 101 30.14 -8.38 9.56
CA GLY A 101 29.73 -7.79 8.32
C GLY A 101 28.26 -7.44 8.50
N LYS A 102 27.98 -6.13 8.63
CA LYS A 102 26.61 -5.62 8.50
C LYS A 102 26.05 -6.24 7.24
N SER A 103 25.19 -7.24 7.38
CA SER A 103 24.53 -7.90 6.25
C SER A 103 23.78 -6.79 5.53
N ALA A 104 24.23 -6.43 4.33
CA ALA A 104 23.64 -5.34 3.58
C ALA A 104 22.13 -5.63 3.44
N THR A 105 21.31 -4.64 3.79
CA THR A 105 19.86 -4.72 3.61
C THR A 105 19.55 -5.06 2.16
N VAL A 106 18.78 -6.12 1.95
CA VAL A 106 18.33 -6.55 0.63
C VAL A 106 16.94 -6.02 0.41
N LEU A 107 16.73 -5.25 -0.65
CA LEU A 107 15.39 -4.86 -1.09
C LEU A 107 14.79 -5.94 -2.00
N CYS A 108 13.53 -6.26 -1.80
CA CYS A 108 12.77 -7.03 -2.77
C CYS A 108 12.57 -6.19 -4.04
N ASN A 109 12.82 -6.77 -5.18
CA ASN A 109 12.63 -6.12 -6.48
C ASN A 109 12.51 -7.16 -7.61
N GLY A 110 12.37 -6.73 -8.84
CA GLY A 110 12.16 -7.61 -9.99
C GLY A 110 13.31 -8.58 -10.28
N SER A 111 14.49 -8.43 -9.66
CA SER A 111 15.62 -9.35 -9.86
C SER A 111 15.67 -10.50 -8.85
N ASN A 112 15.01 -10.36 -7.69
CA ASN A 112 15.02 -11.35 -6.62
C ASN A 112 13.62 -11.76 -6.16
N SER A 113 12.58 -11.31 -6.86
CA SER A 113 11.19 -11.61 -6.53
C SER A 113 10.38 -11.88 -7.79
N THR A 114 9.40 -12.76 -7.68
CA THR A 114 8.38 -12.94 -8.71
C THR A 114 7.15 -12.11 -8.34
N VAL A 115 6.68 -11.31 -9.28
CA VAL A 115 5.47 -10.48 -9.13
C VAL A 115 4.35 -11.06 -9.96
N THR A 116 3.20 -11.24 -9.34
CA THR A 116 1.97 -11.63 -10.01
C THR A 116 0.85 -10.66 -9.71
N VAL A 117 -0.11 -10.53 -10.61
CA VAL A 117 -1.31 -9.71 -10.43
C VAL A 117 -2.55 -10.54 -10.69
N GLN A 118 -3.57 -10.32 -9.89
CA GLN A 118 -4.84 -11.01 -9.97
C GLN A 118 -5.99 -10.01 -9.87
N PRO A 119 -6.84 -9.88 -10.91
CA PRO A 119 -8.11 -9.18 -10.77
C PRO A 119 -8.98 -9.89 -9.73
N LEU A 120 -9.71 -9.11 -8.95
CA LEU A 120 -10.58 -9.65 -7.92
C LEU A 120 -12.04 -9.59 -8.38
N ALA A 121 -12.79 -10.64 -8.05
CA ALA A 121 -14.24 -10.63 -8.21
C ALA A 121 -14.91 -9.80 -7.08
N ARG A 122 -14.25 -9.75 -5.91
CA ARG A 122 -14.64 -8.97 -4.73
C ARG A 122 -13.40 -8.59 -3.95
N PRO A 123 -13.27 -7.32 -3.50
CA PRO A 123 -14.13 -6.19 -3.87
C PRO A 123 -14.07 -5.88 -5.38
N LEU A 124 -15.12 -5.24 -5.90
CA LEU A 124 -15.20 -4.88 -7.32
C LEU A 124 -14.12 -3.84 -7.68
N ASN A 125 -13.70 -3.86 -8.94
CA ASN A 125 -12.69 -2.93 -9.47
C ASN A 125 -11.35 -2.96 -8.73
N HIS A 126 -11.04 -4.10 -8.09
CA HIS A 126 -9.77 -4.28 -7.41
C HIS A 126 -8.90 -5.33 -8.09
N MET A 127 -7.60 -5.21 -7.89
CA MET A 127 -6.64 -6.27 -8.15
C MET A 127 -5.68 -6.45 -6.98
N LEU A 128 -5.16 -7.64 -6.84
CA LEU A 128 -4.13 -7.98 -5.87
C LEU A 128 -2.79 -8.10 -6.58
N ILE A 129 -1.77 -7.45 -6.05
CA ILE A 129 -0.37 -7.67 -6.39
C ILE A 129 0.23 -8.58 -5.34
N THR A 130 0.88 -9.66 -5.77
CA THR A 130 1.64 -10.56 -4.91
C THR A 130 3.10 -10.52 -5.31
N VAL A 131 3.98 -10.27 -4.36
CA VAL A 131 5.45 -10.34 -4.52
C VAL A 131 5.94 -11.51 -3.71
N LYS A 132 6.51 -12.51 -4.37
CA LYS A 132 7.14 -13.66 -3.72
C LYS A 132 8.66 -13.52 -3.79
N ASN A 133 9.32 -13.56 -2.64
CA ASN A 133 10.79 -13.60 -2.58
C ASN A 133 11.30 -14.93 -3.16
N THR A 134 11.97 -14.87 -4.29
CA THR A 134 12.59 -16.02 -4.96
C THR A 134 14.11 -16.09 -4.77
N GLY A 135 14.65 -15.09 -4.06
CA GLY A 135 16.05 -15.06 -3.68
C GLY A 135 16.37 -15.98 -2.50
N SER A 136 17.65 -16.08 -2.17
CA SER A 136 18.15 -16.91 -1.06
C SER A 136 18.28 -16.13 0.26
N ARG A 137 17.95 -14.85 0.28
CA ARG A 137 18.08 -13.96 1.44
C ARG A 137 16.74 -13.28 1.74
N THR A 138 16.53 -12.99 3.03
CA THR A 138 15.43 -12.12 3.44
C THR A 138 15.54 -10.76 2.74
N CYS A 139 14.43 -10.26 2.22
CA CYS A 139 14.35 -8.94 1.60
C CYS A 139 13.20 -8.11 2.17
N TYR A 140 13.24 -6.81 1.94
CA TYR A 140 12.31 -5.83 2.48
C TYR A 140 11.51 -5.18 1.34
N LEU A 141 10.19 -5.09 1.51
CA LEU A 141 9.29 -4.30 0.69
C LEU A 141 9.03 -2.99 1.41
N THR A 142 9.58 -1.90 0.89
CA THR A 142 9.46 -0.57 1.49
C THR A 142 8.32 0.20 0.86
N TYR A 143 7.57 0.95 1.67
CA TYR A 143 6.49 1.83 1.24
C TYR A 143 5.39 1.10 0.45
N TYR A 144 5.17 1.46 -0.81
CA TYR A 144 4.12 0.95 -1.68
C TYR A 144 4.65 0.73 -3.10
N PRO A 145 4.01 -0.12 -3.92
CA PRO A 145 4.41 -0.29 -5.31
C PRO A 145 4.13 0.97 -6.12
N VAL A 146 5.08 1.37 -6.95
CA VAL A 146 4.87 2.41 -7.94
C VAL A 146 4.38 1.76 -9.22
N LEU A 147 3.13 2.04 -9.59
CA LEU A 147 2.46 1.40 -10.72
C LEU A 147 2.47 2.29 -11.94
N ARG A 148 2.68 1.67 -13.11
CA ARG A 148 2.54 2.32 -14.39
C ARG A 148 1.86 1.39 -15.39
N PHE A 149 0.68 1.75 -15.83
CA PHE A 149 0.00 1.08 -16.93
C PHE A 149 0.40 1.73 -18.26
N ASP A 150 0.77 0.92 -19.24
CA ASP A 150 1.16 1.36 -20.58
C ASP A 150 1.98 2.67 -20.56
N GLU A 151 1.50 3.74 -21.19
CA GLU A 151 2.14 5.06 -21.26
C GLU A 151 1.59 6.06 -20.20
N MET A 152 1.06 5.57 -19.07
CA MET A 152 0.58 6.41 -17.97
C MET A 152 1.64 7.45 -17.56
N GLN A 153 1.24 8.71 -17.43
CA GLN A 153 2.12 9.84 -17.13
C GLN A 153 2.06 10.29 -15.66
N TRP A 154 1.29 9.62 -14.83
CA TRP A 154 1.13 9.92 -13.41
C TRP A 154 1.32 8.66 -12.56
N VAL A 155 1.53 8.85 -11.27
CA VAL A 155 1.72 7.77 -10.28
C VAL A 155 0.48 7.71 -9.40
N PRO A 156 -0.12 6.51 -9.21
CA PRO A 156 -1.22 6.33 -8.28
C PRO A 156 -0.85 6.72 -6.86
N GLN A 157 -1.78 7.38 -6.18
CA GLN A 157 -1.60 7.78 -4.79
C GLN A 157 -1.71 6.56 -3.87
N PRO A 158 -0.89 6.48 -2.82
CA PRO A 158 -1.05 5.46 -1.81
C PRO A 158 -2.31 5.70 -0.96
N ALA A 159 -2.88 4.63 -0.46
CA ALA A 159 -3.89 4.65 0.59
C ALA A 159 -3.16 4.79 1.93
N GLU A 160 -3.03 6.01 2.44
CA GLU A 160 -2.23 6.33 3.62
C GLU A 160 -2.70 5.58 4.87
N GLU A 161 -3.98 5.28 4.95
CA GLU A 161 -4.60 4.49 6.03
C GLU A 161 -4.08 3.06 6.12
N THR A 162 -3.44 2.57 5.05
CA THR A 162 -2.87 1.21 4.98
C THR A 162 -1.40 1.14 5.37
N HIS A 163 -0.83 2.25 5.85
CA HIS A 163 0.60 2.30 6.22
C HIS A 163 0.89 1.31 7.37
N PRO A 164 1.72 0.26 7.15
CA PRO A 164 1.98 -0.73 8.18
C PRO A 164 2.88 -0.17 9.29
N GLN A 165 2.76 -0.73 10.48
CA GLN A 165 3.59 -0.37 11.65
C GLN A 165 5.07 -0.75 11.47
N ALA A 166 5.36 -1.71 10.61
CA ALA A 166 6.71 -2.17 10.32
C ALA A 166 6.87 -2.46 8.83
N VAL A 167 8.10 -2.37 8.35
CA VAL A 167 8.43 -2.70 6.97
C VAL A 167 8.14 -4.17 6.69
N THR A 168 7.39 -4.45 5.64
CA THR A 168 7.07 -5.82 5.19
C THR A 168 8.36 -6.56 4.84
N THR A 169 8.59 -7.68 5.51
CA THR A 169 9.83 -8.46 5.45
C THR A 169 9.53 -9.86 4.92
N LEU A 170 10.22 -10.28 3.87
CA LEU A 170 10.00 -11.56 3.22
C LEU A 170 11.23 -12.45 3.34
N ALA A 171 11.12 -13.56 4.07
CA ALA A 171 12.09 -14.63 4.01
C ALA A 171 12.05 -15.34 2.62
N PRO A 172 13.07 -16.12 2.25
CA PRO A 172 13.04 -16.89 1.01
C PRO A 172 11.76 -17.74 0.90
N GLY A 173 11.03 -17.55 -0.20
CA GLY A 173 9.78 -18.25 -0.48
C GLY A 173 8.52 -17.58 0.08
N GLU A 174 8.64 -16.59 0.97
CA GLU A 174 7.51 -15.83 1.49
C GLU A 174 6.96 -14.82 0.48
N SER A 175 5.73 -14.40 0.71
CA SER A 175 5.01 -13.44 -0.13
C SER A 175 4.52 -12.25 0.68
N GLY A 176 4.55 -11.07 0.04
CA GLY A 176 3.90 -9.86 0.50
C GLY A 176 2.89 -9.36 -0.55
N TYR A 177 2.03 -8.46 -0.17
CA TYR A 177 0.84 -8.11 -0.92
C TYR A 177 0.63 -6.61 -1.01
N ALA A 178 -0.02 -6.17 -2.09
CA ALA A 178 -0.60 -4.84 -2.18
C ALA A 178 -1.94 -4.92 -2.91
N GLY A 179 -2.94 -4.27 -2.36
CA GLY A 179 -4.24 -4.08 -2.98
C GLY A 179 -4.21 -2.85 -3.90
N VAL A 180 -4.97 -2.92 -4.96
CA VAL A 180 -5.13 -1.81 -5.91
C VAL A 180 -6.60 -1.61 -6.19
N LEU A 181 -7.12 -0.43 -5.88
CA LEU A 181 -8.38 0.06 -6.41
C LEU A 181 -8.12 0.59 -7.81
N LEU A 182 -8.72 0.00 -8.83
CA LEU A 182 -8.54 0.39 -10.23
C LEU A 182 -9.45 1.55 -10.63
N SER A 183 -10.66 1.57 -10.09
CA SER A 183 -11.64 2.64 -10.31
C SER A 183 -12.65 2.67 -9.17
N ALA A 184 -12.98 3.86 -8.69
CA ALA A 184 -13.96 4.04 -7.63
C ALA A 184 -15.38 3.69 -8.12
N ALA A 185 -16.14 2.99 -7.27
CA ALA A 185 -17.50 2.55 -7.62
C ALA A 185 -18.53 3.70 -7.62
N ASP A 186 -18.19 4.82 -7.00
CA ASP A 186 -19.04 6.02 -6.90
C ASP A 186 -18.98 6.91 -8.16
N GLY A 187 -18.15 6.55 -9.14
CA GLY A 187 -17.97 7.30 -10.37
C GLY A 187 -17.16 8.59 -10.23
N SER A 188 -16.40 8.75 -9.15
CA SER A 188 -15.53 9.91 -8.92
C SER A 188 -14.29 9.96 -9.81
N GLY A 189 -13.97 8.85 -10.50
CA GLY A 189 -12.83 8.76 -11.40
C GLY A 189 -13.13 9.29 -12.79
N ASP A 190 -12.15 10.02 -13.37
CA ASP A 190 -12.20 10.55 -14.72
C ASP A 190 -11.20 9.86 -15.64
N GLY A 191 -11.38 10.01 -16.95
CA GLY A 191 -10.39 9.63 -17.95
C GLY A 191 -10.09 8.12 -18.02
N GLY A 192 -11.09 7.27 -17.78
CA GLY A 192 -10.92 5.84 -17.72
C GLY A 192 -10.42 5.23 -19.04
N THR A 193 -9.51 4.26 -18.91
CA THR A 193 -8.92 3.55 -20.04
C THR A 193 -8.58 2.11 -19.67
N THR A 194 -8.18 1.29 -20.65
CA THR A 194 -7.80 -0.11 -20.41
C THR A 194 -6.32 -0.30 -20.65
N GLY A 195 -5.58 -0.58 -19.58
CA GLY A 195 -4.16 -0.92 -19.64
C GLY A 195 -3.92 -2.38 -20.00
N ARG A 196 -2.91 -2.61 -20.84
CA ARG A 196 -2.53 -3.95 -21.32
C ARG A 196 -1.16 -4.39 -20.81
N LYS A 197 -0.37 -3.46 -20.35
CA LYS A 197 0.95 -3.68 -19.75
C LYS A 197 0.98 -2.99 -18.39
N LEU A 198 1.52 -3.66 -17.39
CA LEU A 198 1.76 -3.08 -16.06
C LEU A 198 3.24 -3.21 -15.72
N VAL A 199 3.82 -2.10 -15.30
CA VAL A 199 5.12 -2.07 -14.65
C VAL A 199 4.89 -1.83 -13.17
N VAL A 200 5.50 -2.67 -12.34
CA VAL A 200 5.53 -2.56 -10.88
C VAL A 200 6.96 -2.21 -10.48
N ALA A 201 7.18 -0.99 -10.04
CA ALA A 201 8.48 -0.56 -9.54
C ALA A 201 8.48 -0.57 -8.02
N PHE A 202 9.67 -0.78 -7.47
CA PHE A 202 9.93 -0.89 -6.04
C PHE A 202 10.64 0.36 -5.55
N GLN A 203 10.32 0.78 -4.34
CA GLN A 203 10.98 1.91 -3.70
C GLN A 203 12.20 1.44 -2.90
N GLY A 204 13.15 2.34 -2.72
CA GLY A 204 14.34 2.14 -1.92
C GLY A 204 14.11 2.43 -0.44
N MET A 205 15.19 2.61 0.32
CA MET A 205 15.11 2.89 1.76
C MET A 205 14.62 4.31 2.08
N SER A 206 14.60 5.19 1.11
CA SER A 206 14.01 6.53 1.21
C SER A 206 12.78 6.63 0.31
N PRO A 207 11.76 7.41 0.70
CA PRO A 207 10.57 7.61 -0.14
C PRO A 207 10.95 8.10 -1.54
N ASN A 208 10.28 7.58 -2.56
CA ASN A 208 10.47 7.95 -3.96
C ASN A 208 11.89 7.65 -4.53
N SER A 209 12.71 6.90 -3.82
CA SER A 209 13.98 6.39 -4.35
C SER A 209 13.77 5.04 -5.03
N SER A 210 14.69 4.66 -5.92
CA SER A 210 14.61 3.37 -6.62
C SER A 210 15.00 2.22 -5.69
N GLY A 211 14.17 1.18 -5.65
CA GLY A 211 14.45 -0.10 -4.96
C GLY A 211 15.12 -1.15 -5.83
N GLY A 212 15.48 -0.81 -7.07
CA GLY A 212 16.11 -1.72 -8.02
C GLY A 212 15.25 -2.04 -9.24
N ALA A 213 15.41 -3.22 -9.79
CA ALA A 213 14.70 -3.64 -11.00
C ALA A 213 13.18 -3.65 -10.81
N SER A 214 12.46 -3.12 -11.77
CA SER A 214 11.00 -3.24 -11.84
C SER A 214 10.59 -4.63 -12.33
N ALA A 215 9.34 -5.01 -12.08
CA ALA A 215 8.73 -6.21 -12.64
C ALA A 215 7.63 -5.83 -13.65
N THR A 216 7.40 -6.72 -14.61
CA THR A 216 6.31 -6.57 -15.58
C THR A 216 5.45 -7.84 -15.55
N PRO A 217 4.51 -7.94 -14.59
CA PRO A 217 3.63 -9.11 -14.50
C PRO A 217 2.65 -9.16 -15.68
N SER A 218 2.25 -10.37 -16.05
CA SER A 218 1.23 -10.57 -17.09
C SER A 218 -0.13 -10.08 -16.63
N LEU A 219 -0.82 -9.32 -17.46
CA LEU A 219 -2.21 -8.93 -17.26
C LEU A 219 -3.17 -9.91 -18.00
N PRO A 220 -4.46 -9.95 -17.63
CA PRO A 220 -5.46 -10.63 -18.42
C PRO A 220 -5.47 -10.13 -19.87
N ALA A 221 -5.76 -11.01 -20.85
CA ALA A 221 -5.76 -10.65 -22.27
C ALA A 221 -6.69 -9.48 -22.63
N LYS A 222 -7.80 -9.33 -21.88
CA LYS A 222 -8.72 -8.18 -22.02
C LYS A 222 -8.17 -6.86 -21.50
N GLY A 223 -7.05 -6.89 -20.78
CA GLY A 223 -6.50 -5.76 -20.06
C GLY A 223 -7.22 -5.49 -18.74
N MET A 224 -6.84 -4.37 -18.10
CA MET A 224 -7.40 -3.89 -16.84
C MET A 224 -7.90 -2.46 -17.04
N TYR A 225 -9.19 -2.23 -16.81
CA TYR A 225 -9.76 -0.88 -16.80
C TYR A 225 -9.31 -0.16 -15.54
N TYR A 226 -8.90 1.09 -15.68
CA TYR A 226 -8.59 1.99 -14.57
C TYR A 226 -8.91 3.44 -14.94
N ASP A 227 -9.03 4.31 -13.93
CA ASP A 227 -9.29 5.73 -14.09
C ASP A 227 -8.46 6.58 -13.10
N SER A 228 -8.74 7.87 -13.00
CA SER A 228 -7.99 8.79 -12.13
C SER A 228 -8.15 8.52 -10.63
N SER A 229 -9.12 7.70 -10.22
CA SER A 229 -9.31 7.28 -8.83
C SER A 229 -8.43 6.10 -8.41
N LEU A 230 -7.55 5.62 -9.31
CA LEU A 230 -6.61 4.53 -9.06
C LEU A 230 -5.76 4.81 -7.82
N ARG A 231 -5.83 3.91 -6.83
CA ARG A 231 -5.07 3.97 -5.59
C ARG A 231 -4.42 2.62 -5.29
N VAL A 232 -3.39 2.62 -4.45
CA VAL A 232 -2.64 1.42 -4.08
C VAL A 232 -2.38 1.40 -2.58
N THR A 233 -2.42 0.22 -1.95
CA THR A 233 -2.02 0.09 -0.55
C THR A 233 -0.51 0.14 -0.39
N TYR A 234 -0.04 0.45 0.81
CA TYR A 234 1.31 0.09 1.21
C TYR A 234 1.48 -1.43 1.13
N TRP A 235 2.73 -1.91 1.08
CA TRP A 235 3.02 -3.34 1.13
C TRP A 235 2.55 -3.93 2.46
N GLN A 236 1.82 -5.03 2.39
CA GLN A 236 1.28 -5.75 3.53
C GLN A 236 1.92 -7.13 3.65
N GLN A 237 2.06 -7.60 4.90
CA GLN A 237 2.51 -8.97 5.17
C GLN A 237 1.38 -9.96 4.88
N ASP A 238 0.17 -9.59 5.23
CA ASP A 238 -1.03 -10.40 5.06
C ASP A 238 -1.86 -9.95 3.86
N ARG A 239 -2.41 -10.93 3.17
CA ARG A 239 -3.26 -10.70 2.00
C ARG A 239 -4.55 -9.95 2.36
N ASP A 240 -5.11 -10.27 3.51
CA ASP A 240 -6.39 -9.69 3.93
C ASP A 240 -6.23 -8.20 4.27
N ASP A 241 -5.10 -7.80 4.84
CA ASP A 241 -4.77 -6.39 5.09
C ASP A 241 -4.64 -5.59 3.80
N ALA A 242 -4.18 -6.23 2.73
CA ALA A 242 -4.11 -5.60 1.40
C ALA A 242 -5.48 -5.49 0.71
N LEU A 243 -6.53 -6.12 1.22
CA LEU A 243 -7.85 -6.17 0.58
C LEU A 243 -8.97 -5.47 1.37
N ASN A 244 -8.76 -5.23 2.67
CA ASN A 244 -9.76 -4.67 3.59
C ASN A 244 -9.37 -3.24 4.02
N TRP A 245 -9.46 -2.28 3.09
CA TRP A 245 -9.06 -0.87 3.30
C TRP A 245 -10.01 0.12 2.61
#